data_d3574e6acd3ab04749564c7696d69451
#
_entry.id   d3574e6acd3ab04749564c7696d69451
#
_cell.length_a   1.000
_cell.length_b   1.000
_cell.length_c   1.000
_cell.angle_alpha   90.00
_cell.angle_beta   90.00
_cell.angle_gamma   90.00
#
_symmetry.space_group_name_H-M   'P 1'
#
loop_
_entity.id
_entity.type
_entity.pdbx_description
1 polymer ?
#
loop_
_entity_poly.entity_id
_entity_poly.type
_entity_poly.pdbx_seq_one_letter_code
_entity_poly.pdbx_strand_id
1 'polypeptide(L)'
;GIGPEVTLKALSKNKKIQNNFILAGDKNLYQNLISQNNLDLNLIEEDSDEEGVIFKHFPLKNNVSIGNPDVGNANYIIDILSHGALGCLKNEFKGLITGPINKELINQSGFEFSGHTEFLADIANVKKVVMLLMNKKLKIALLTTHIPLSEVPSKISKKNLENTISIISDEFENTWKIKNPSICLLGLNPHAGEGGYIGHEEEEILKPFVNSSPKNVFGPISADTAFIEENINKYDVFLAMYHDQGLPVIKSM
;
A
#
# COMPACT_ATOMS: atom_id res chain seq x y z
N GLY A 1 15.76 11.10 -5.99
CA GLY A 1 15.54 10.58 -4.64
C GLY A 1 16.25 9.25 -4.43
N ILE A 2 16.08 8.65 -3.26
CA ILE A 2 16.77 7.40 -2.87
C ILE A 2 16.18 6.13 -3.50
N GLY A 3 15.01 6.23 -4.16
CA GLY A 3 14.28 5.08 -4.71
C GLY A 3 15.14 4.14 -5.57
N PRO A 4 15.82 4.64 -6.62
CA PRO A 4 16.66 3.82 -7.48
C PRO A 4 17.74 3.05 -6.71
N GLU A 5 18.45 3.73 -5.81
CA GLU A 5 19.54 3.12 -5.03
C GLU A 5 19.02 2.02 -4.07
N VAL A 6 17.91 2.28 -3.37
CA VAL A 6 17.30 1.29 -2.46
C VAL A 6 16.82 0.06 -3.23
N THR A 7 16.21 0.27 -4.40
CA THR A 7 15.72 -0.82 -5.25
C THR A 7 16.88 -1.69 -5.74
N LEU A 8 17.96 -1.07 -6.26
CA LEU A 8 19.14 -1.80 -6.72
C LEU A 8 19.80 -2.60 -5.60
N LYS A 9 19.96 -2.00 -4.41
CA LYS A 9 20.50 -2.69 -3.22
C LYS A 9 19.62 -3.86 -2.77
N ALA A 10 18.29 -3.72 -2.86
CA ALA A 10 17.38 -4.80 -2.52
C ALA A 10 17.48 -5.96 -3.52
N LEU A 11 17.51 -5.67 -4.81
CA LEU A 11 17.63 -6.68 -5.86
C LEU A 11 18.99 -7.38 -5.85
N SER A 12 20.10 -6.66 -5.65
CA SER A 12 21.44 -7.26 -5.59
C SER A 12 21.60 -8.26 -4.46
N LYS A 13 20.89 -8.07 -3.33
CA LYS A 13 20.90 -9.01 -2.20
C LYS A 13 19.99 -10.24 -2.39
N ASN A 14 19.11 -10.24 -3.39
CA ASN A 14 18.07 -11.24 -3.56
C ASN A 14 18.11 -11.84 -4.97
N LYS A 15 19.25 -12.43 -5.37
CA LYS A 15 19.47 -12.98 -6.73
C LYS A 15 18.37 -13.93 -7.20
N LYS A 16 17.81 -14.76 -6.31
CA LYS A 16 16.78 -15.76 -6.64
C LYS A 16 15.47 -15.19 -7.19
N ILE A 17 15.21 -13.89 -6.95
CA ILE A 17 13.96 -13.26 -7.38
C ILE A 17 14.16 -12.27 -8.52
N GLN A 18 15.38 -12.02 -8.97
CA GLN A 18 15.68 -10.98 -9.97
C GLN A 18 14.86 -11.18 -11.26
N ASN A 19 14.77 -12.41 -11.76
CA ASN A 19 14.02 -12.74 -12.97
C ASN A 19 12.50 -12.55 -12.86
N ASN A 20 11.98 -12.28 -11.65
CA ASN A 20 10.56 -12.02 -11.43
C ASN A 20 10.20 -10.53 -11.49
N PHE A 21 11.20 -9.66 -11.69
CA PHE A 21 11.01 -8.22 -11.67
C PHE A 21 11.36 -7.58 -13.01
N ILE A 22 10.54 -6.62 -13.40
CA ILE A 22 10.86 -5.64 -14.43
C ILE A 22 11.17 -4.33 -13.70
N LEU A 23 12.39 -3.84 -13.87
CA LEU A 23 12.85 -2.58 -13.29
C LEU A 23 12.69 -1.47 -14.33
N ALA A 24 11.86 -0.48 -14.02
CA ALA A 24 11.60 0.66 -14.91
C ALA A 24 12.39 1.90 -14.48
N GLY A 25 13.08 2.53 -15.43
CA GLY A 25 13.85 3.73 -15.14
C GLY A 25 14.77 4.19 -16.28
N ASP A 26 15.66 5.13 -16.00
CA ASP A 26 16.68 5.54 -16.94
C ASP A 26 17.90 4.62 -16.86
N LYS A 27 18.23 3.96 -17.99
CA LYS A 27 19.27 2.93 -18.04
C LYS A 27 20.63 3.47 -17.59
N ASN A 28 20.99 4.67 -18.04
CA ASN A 28 22.28 5.28 -17.69
C ASN A 28 22.37 5.61 -16.19
N LEU A 29 21.30 6.19 -15.62
CA LEU A 29 21.23 6.45 -14.18
C LEU A 29 21.43 5.16 -13.37
N TYR A 30 20.73 4.10 -13.73
CA TYR A 30 20.78 2.84 -12.98
C TYR A 30 22.13 2.12 -13.15
N GLN A 31 22.72 2.10 -14.35
CA GLN A 31 24.07 1.56 -14.58
C GLN A 31 25.14 2.32 -13.79
N ASN A 32 25.07 3.65 -13.75
CA ASN A 32 25.96 4.47 -12.95
C ASN A 32 25.84 4.15 -11.45
N LEU A 33 24.61 3.99 -10.93
CA LEU A 33 24.38 3.63 -9.52
C LEU A 33 24.88 2.21 -9.19
N ILE A 34 24.72 1.25 -10.08
CA ILE A 34 25.28 -0.11 -9.93
C ILE A 34 26.80 -0.04 -9.79
N SER A 35 27.46 0.69 -10.70
CA SER A 35 28.92 0.85 -10.70
C SER A 35 29.42 1.59 -9.46
N GLN A 36 28.81 2.72 -9.10
CA GLN A 36 29.20 3.53 -7.93
C GLN A 36 29.04 2.78 -6.60
N ASN A 37 28.06 1.90 -6.49
CA ASN A 37 27.81 1.13 -5.28
C ASN A 37 28.40 -0.29 -5.32
N ASN A 38 29.16 -0.64 -6.36
CA ASN A 38 29.76 -1.98 -6.57
C ASN A 38 28.73 -3.11 -6.40
N LEU A 39 27.53 -2.94 -7.00
CA LEU A 39 26.46 -3.93 -6.87
C LEU A 39 26.62 -5.05 -7.89
N ASP A 40 26.47 -6.28 -7.44
CA ASP A 40 26.44 -7.47 -8.29
C ASP A 40 25.00 -7.63 -8.84
N LEU A 41 24.70 -6.90 -9.90
CA LEU A 41 23.41 -6.86 -10.57
C LEU A 41 23.59 -6.57 -12.06
N ASN A 42 23.00 -7.43 -12.91
CA ASN A 42 22.94 -7.25 -14.34
C ASN A 42 21.55 -6.74 -14.77
N LEU A 43 21.50 -5.72 -15.64
CA LEU A 43 20.28 -5.22 -16.26
C LEU A 43 20.20 -5.77 -17.67
N ILE A 44 19.20 -6.57 -17.96
CA ILE A 44 19.02 -7.26 -19.23
C ILE A 44 17.81 -6.73 -20.00
N GLU A 45 17.80 -6.96 -21.32
CA GLU A 45 16.62 -6.75 -22.15
C GLU A 45 15.62 -7.90 -21.96
N GLU A 46 14.34 -7.70 -22.29
CA GLU A 46 13.26 -8.67 -22.08
C GLU A 46 13.50 -10.01 -22.82
N ASP A 47 14.10 -9.94 -24.01
CA ASP A 47 14.38 -11.10 -24.86
C ASP A 47 15.80 -11.68 -24.67
N SER A 48 16.50 -11.30 -23.61
CA SER A 48 17.87 -11.76 -23.33
C SER A 48 17.88 -13.13 -22.69
N ASP A 49 18.79 -14.00 -23.15
CA ASP A 49 19.08 -15.29 -22.52
C ASP A 49 20.00 -15.17 -21.28
N GLU A 50 20.44 -13.95 -20.94
CA GLU A 50 21.32 -13.71 -19.79
C GLU A 50 20.52 -13.70 -18.47
N GLU A 51 21.21 -14.05 -17.38
CA GLU A 51 20.65 -13.89 -16.04
C GLU A 51 20.73 -12.42 -15.59
N GLY A 52 19.62 -11.88 -15.05
CA GLY A 52 19.58 -10.53 -14.56
C GLY A 52 18.18 -10.03 -14.27
N VAL A 53 18.06 -8.72 -14.08
CA VAL A 53 16.78 -8.04 -13.93
C VAL A 53 16.37 -7.43 -15.27
N ILE A 54 15.20 -7.78 -15.75
CA ILE A 54 14.64 -7.17 -16.97
C ILE A 54 14.51 -5.67 -16.75
N PHE A 55 15.03 -4.88 -17.67
CA PHE A 55 15.06 -3.43 -17.54
C PHE A 55 14.24 -2.73 -18.63
N LYS A 56 13.22 -1.99 -18.21
CA LYS A 56 12.42 -1.14 -19.09
C LYS A 56 12.93 0.30 -19.05
N HIS A 57 13.51 0.75 -20.15
CA HIS A 57 14.08 2.09 -20.25
C HIS A 57 13.01 3.19 -20.39
N PHE A 58 13.12 4.20 -19.55
CA PHE A 58 12.41 5.47 -19.61
C PHE A 58 13.44 6.58 -19.53
N PRO A 59 13.57 7.46 -20.54
CA PRO A 59 14.61 8.48 -20.55
C PRO A 59 14.31 9.62 -19.58
N LEU A 60 15.33 10.05 -18.85
CA LEU A 60 15.30 11.31 -18.13
C LEU A 60 15.36 12.48 -19.10
N LYS A 61 14.64 13.56 -18.80
CA LYS A 61 14.74 14.82 -19.57
C LYS A 61 16.01 15.59 -19.23
N ASN A 62 16.33 15.66 -17.94
CA ASN A 62 17.47 16.39 -17.41
C ASN A 62 18.38 15.45 -16.62
N ASN A 63 19.68 15.72 -16.61
CA ASN A 63 20.64 14.97 -15.82
C ASN A 63 20.30 15.04 -14.32
N VAL A 64 20.52 13.92 -13.62
CA VAL A 64 20.28 13.83 -12.19
C VAL A 64 21.52 14.26 -11.42
N SER A 65 21.34 15.20 -10.50
CA SER A 65 22.31 15.54 -9.47
C SER A 65 21.83 14.97 -8.13
N ILE A 66 22.69 14.20 -7.46
CA ILE A 66 22.35 13.58 -6.16
C ILE A 66 22.04 14.68 -5.14
N GLY A 67 20.90 14.53 -4.44
CA GLY A 67 20.43 15.51 -3.45
C GLY A 67 19.65 16.69 -4.03
N ASN A 68 19.73 16.93 -5.35
CA ASN A 68 19.06 18.05 -6.01
C ASN A 68 18.05 17.52 -7.05
N PRO A 69 16.80 17.27 -6.67
CA PRO A 69 15.79 16.81 -7.60
C PRO A 69 15.41 17.94 -8.59
N ASP A 70 15.15 17.54 -9.84
CA ASP A 70 14.83 18.46 -10.93
C ASP A 70 13.36 18.32 -11.34
N VAL A 71 12.61 19.43 -11.33
CA VAL A 71 11.19 19.51 -11.73
C VAL A 71 10.98 19.03 -13.17
N GLY A 72 11.96 19.26 -14.07
CA GLY A 72 11.89 18.80 -15.47
C GLY A 72 11.80 17.28 -15.62
N ASN A 73 12.15 16.51 -14.59
CA ASN A 73 12.04 15.05 -14.57
C ASN A 73 10.72 14.53 -13.95
N ALA A 74 9.76 15.41 -13.67
CA ALA A 74 8.47 14.97 -13.07
C ALA A 74 7.70 14.03 -14.01
N ASN A 75 7.63 14.33 -15.30
CA ASN A 75 6.95 13.48 -16.29
C ASN A 75 7.55 12.07 -16.34
N TYR A 76 8.85 11.93 -16.25
CA TYR A 76 9.53 10.63 -16.16
C TYR A 76 8.96 9.75 -15.02
N ILE A 77 8.69 10.35 -13.86
CA ILE A 77 8.12 9.63 -12.71
C ILE A 77 6.67 9.23 -12.99
N ILE A 78 5.87 10.14 -13.55
CA ILE A 78 4.47 9.88 -13.91
C ILE A 78 4.35 8.80 -14.98
N ASP A 79 5.21 8.82 -16.00
CA ASP A 79 5.21 7.84 -17.09
C ASP A 79 5.52 6.43 -16.56
N ILE A 80 6.51 6.30 -15.67
CA ILE A 80 6.85 5.01 -15.04
C ILE A 80 5.70 4.49 -14.18
N LEU A 81 5.10 5.34 -13.34
CA LEU A 81 3.95 4.95 -12.52
C LEU A 81 2.77 4.51 -13.38
N SER A 82 2.46 5.29 -14.42
CA SER A 82 1.37 4.98 -15.35
C SER A 82 1.61 3.66 -16.08
N HIS A 83 2.82 3.43 -16.56
CA HIS A 83 3.19 2.17 -17.21
C HIS A 83 2.99 0.97 -16.29
N GLY A 84 3.50 1.06 -15.06
CA GLY A 84 3.34 -0.02 -14.08
C GLY A 84 1.87 -0.28 -13.71
N ALA A 85 1.09 0.78 -13.49
CA ALA A 85 -0.33 0.66 -13.15
C ALA A 85 -1.15 0.08 -14.31
N LEU A 86 -0.95 0.56 -15.54
CA LEU A 86 -1.65 0.07 -16.73
C LEU A 86 -1.28 -1.39 -17.04
N GLY A 87 -0.02 -1.78 -16.86
CA GLY A 87 0.41 -3.16 -17.02
C GLY A 87 -0.27 -4.11 -16.00
N CYS A 88 -0.46 -3.66 -14.76
CA CYS A 88 -1.24 -4.41 -13.76
C CYS A 88 -2.71 -4.56 -14.19
N LEU A 89 -3.34 -3.49 -14.68
CA LEU A 89 -4.74 -3.54 -15.14
C LEU A 89 -4.94 -4.46 -16.34
N LYS A 90 -3.94 -4.58 -17.20
CA LYS A 90 -3.94 -5.49 -18.36
C LYS A 90 -3.53 -6.94 -18.01
N ASN A 91 -3.20 -7.22 -16.75
CA ASN A 91 -2.63 -8.49 -16.29
C ASN A 91 -1.26 -8.85 -16.93
N GLU A 92 -0.53 -7.85 -17.44
CA GLU A 92 0.85 -8.01 -17.90
C GLU A 92 1.79 -8.12 -16.69
N PHE A 93 1.47 -7.41 -15.59
CA PHE A 93 2.19 -7.44 -14.32
C PHE A 93 1.29 -7.96 -13.20
N LYS A 94 1.87 -8.71 -12.27
CA LYS A 94 1.17 -9.22 -11.08
C LYS A 94 1.00 -8.16 -9.99
N GLY A 95 1.78 -7.10 -10.03
CA GLY A 95 1.76 -6.02 -9.06
C GLY A 95 2.79 -4.95 -9.36
N LEU A 96 2.60 -3.78 -8.79
CA LEU A 96 3.49 -2.62 -8.89
C LEU A 96 4.13 -2.33 -7.54
N ILE A 97 5.46 -2.26 -7.51
CA ILE A 97 6.23 -1.82 -6.34
C ILE A 97 6.79 -0.44 -6.63
N THR A 98 6.46 0.54 -5.81
CA THR A 98 6.87 1.92 -5.98
C THR A 98 7.94 2.34 -4.96
N GLY A 99 8.89 3.16 -5.40
CA GLY A 99 9.79 3.89 -4.52
C GLY A 99 9.17 5.17 -3.96
N PRO A 100 9.85 5.86 -3.04
CA PRO A 100 9.39 7.16 -2.53
C PRO A 100 9.40 8.23 -3.61
N ILE A 101 8.36 9.05 -3.64
CA ILE A 101 8.16 10.16 -4.58
C ILE A 101 8.10 11.48 -3.82
N ASN A 102 8.74 12.51 -4.38
CA ASN A 102 8.61 13.88 -3.90
C ASN A 102 7.37 14.53 -4.54
N LYS A 103 6.29 14.64 -3.77
CA LYS A 103 5.01 15.23 -4.21
C LYS A 103 5.14 16.70 -4.59
N GLU A 104 5.89 17.46 -3.82
CA GLU A 104 6.08 18.89 -4.06
C GLU A 104 6.67 19.14 -5.44
N LEU A 105 7.71 18.38 -5.79
CA LEU A 105 8.37 18.49 -7.08
C LEU A 105 7.45 18.17 -8.26
N ILE A 106 6.60 17.15 -8.13
CA ILE A 106 5.63 16.80 -9.17
C ILE A 106 4.59 17.92 -9.32
N ASN A 107 4.07 18.45 -8.21
CA ASN A 107 3.10 19.54 -8.23
C ASN A 107 3.71 20.84 -8.81
N GLN A 108 4.97 21.13 -8.53
CA GLN A 108 5.69 22.27 -9.13
C GLN A 108 5.81 22.15 -10.67
N SER A 109 5.75 20.94 -11.22
CA SER A 109 5.74 20.75 -12.67
C SER A 109 4.40 21.05 -13.34
N GLY A 110 3.37 21.40 -12.56
CA GLY A 110 2.00 21.64 -13.03
C GLY A 110 1.14 20.39 -13.08
N PHE A 111 1.62 19.26 -12.56
CA PHE A 111 0.85 18.02 -12.46
C PHE A 111 0.18 17.94 -11.08
N GLU A 112 -1.14 17.76 -11.02
CA GLU A 112 -1.85 17.57 -9.75
C GLU A 112 -1.60 16.16 -9.21
N PHE A 113 -0.75 16.05 -8.18
CA PHE A 113 -0.39 14.79 -7.57
C PHE A 113 -0.59 14.82 -6.06
N SER A 114 -1.69 14.26 -5.60
CA SER A 114 -2.02 14.14 -4.16
C SER A 114 -1.29 12.98 -3.48
N GLY A 115 -0.97 11.92 -4.22
CA GLY A 115 -0.20 10.77 -3.76
C GLY A 115 -0.36 9.55 -4.64
N HIS A 116 0.39 8.49 -4.32
CA HIS A 116 0.28 7.21 -5.03
C HIS A 116 -1.14 6.65 -5.00
N THR A 117 -1.79 6.70 -3.85
CA THR A 117 -3.12 6.11 -3.64
C THR A 117 -4.16 6.70 -4.58
N GLU A 118 -4.23 8.03 -4.61
CA GLU A 118 -5.19 8.76 -5.44
C GLU A 118 -4.84 8.60 -6.92
N PHE A 119 -3.57 8.75 -7.28
CA PHE A 119 -3.11 8.61 -8.66
C PHE A 119 -3.40 7.21 -9.24
N LEU A 120 -3.13 6.15 -8.47
CA LEU A 120 -3.40 4.79 -8.90
C LEU A 120 -4.89 4.47 -8.94
N ALA A 121 -5.69 5.03 -8.01
CA ALA A 121 -7.15 4.91 -8.01
C ALA A 121 -7.76 5.55 -9.26
N ASP A 122 -7.27 6.72 -9.66
CA ASP A 122 -7.72 7.43 -10.88
C ASP A 122 -7.40 6.61 -12.14
N ILE A 123 -6.18 6.08 -12.27
CA ILE A 123 -5.82 5.21 -13.40
C ILE A 123 -6.70 3.96 -13.45
N ALA A 124 -6.96 3.36 -12.29
CA ALA A 124 -7.81 2.17 -12.18
C ALA A 124 -9.32 2.49 -12.31
N ASN A 125 -9.70 3.76 -12.35
CA ASN A 125 -11.09 4.22 -12.36
C ASN A 125 -11.93 3.63 -11.21
N VAL A 126 -11.34 3.56 -10.01
CA VAL A 126 -12.01 3.07 -8.79
C VAL A 126 -12.28 4.21 -7.82
N LYS A 127 -13.48 4.21 -7.24
CA LYS A 127 -13.93 5.27 -6.31
C LYS A 127 -13.41 5.08 -4.89
N LYS A 128 -13.08 3.86 -4.51
CA LYS A 128 -12.64 3.52 -3.16
C LYS A 128 -11.51 2.50 -3.21
N VAL A 129 -10.50 2.80 -2.43
CA VAL A 129 -9.37 1.92 -2.14
C VAL A 129 -9.29 1.69 -0.64
N VAL A 130 -8.69 0.59 -0.22
CA VAL A 130 -8.43 0.27 1.18
C VAL A 130 -6.93 0.18 1.37
N MET A 131 -6.41 1.01 2.29
CA MET A 131 -5.01 0.92 2.67
C MET A 131 -4.82 -0.29 3.58
N LEU A 132 -3.92 -1.17 3.19
CA LEU A 132 -3.52 -2.34 3.97
C LEU A 132 -2.04 -2.24 4.32
N LEU A 133 -1.74 -2.32 5.59
CA LEU A 133 -0.38 -2.46 6.10
C LEU A 133 -0.18 -3.88 6.57
N MET A 134 1.00 -4.43 6.27
CA MET A 134 1.27 -5.82 6.62
C MET A 134 2.75 -6.07 6.93
N ASN A 135 2.96 -7.01 7.83
CA ASN A 135 4.24 -7.66 8.05
C ASN A 135 4.04 -9.18 8.05
N LYS A 136 5.05 -9.96 8.45
CA LYS A 136 4.96 -11.43 8.44
C LYS A 136 3.87 -12.01 9.36
N LYS A 137 3.44 -11.25 10.39
CA LYS A 137 2.52 -11.74 11.43
C LYS A 137 1.17 -11.05 11.42
N LEU A 138 1.11 -9.78 11.01
CA LEU A 138 -0.04 -8.91 11.21
C LEU A 138 -0.42 -8.21 9.92
N LYS A 139 -1.73 -8.10 9.67
CA LYS A 139 -2.31 -7.31 8.58
C LYS A 139 -3.36 -6.37 9.17
N ILE A 140 -3.24 -5.09 8.87
CA ILE A 140 -4.17 -4.05 9.33
C ILE A 140 -4.67 -3.27 8.13
N ALA A 141 -5.97 -3.32 7.90
CA ALA A 141 -6.68 -2.46 6.97
C ALA A 141 -7.20 -1.20 7.69
N LEU A 142 -7.35 -0.10 6.98
CA LEU A 142 -7.81 1.16 7.53
C LEU A 142 -9.17 1.54 6.94
N LEU A 143 -10.15 1.86 7.80
CA LEU A 143 -11.44 2.39 7.38
C LEU A 143 -11.30 3.84 6.91
N THR A 144 -10.52 4.64 7.65
CA THR A 144 -10.15 6.02 7.32
C THR A 144 -8.63 6.17 7.34
N THR A 145 -8.09 7.06 6.48
CA THR A 145 -6.65 7.25 6.33
C THR A 145 -6.24 8.66 6.77
N HIS A 146 -6.02 9.57 5.85
CA HIS A 146 -5.43 10.89 6.08
C HIS A 146 -6.51 11.97 6.27
N ILE A 147 -7.32 11.82 7.32
CA ILE A 147 -8.35 12.79 7.72
C ILE A 147 -8.09 13.24 9.16
N PRO A 148 -8.57 14.43 9.57
CA PRO A 148 -8.54 14.85 10.97
C PRO A 148 -9.24 13.84 11.88
N LEU A 149 -8.70 13.61 13.07
CA LEU A 149 -9.27 12.64 14.03
C LEU A 149 -10.72 12.99 14.38
N SER A 150 -11.05 14.28 14.47
CA SER A 150 -12.42 14.77 14.72
C SER A 150 -13.43 14.40 13.64
N GLU A 151 -12.99 14.06 12.43
CA GLU A 151 -13.85 13.65 11.33
C GLU A 151 -14.08 12.14 11.27
N VAL A 152 -13.26 11.34 11.98
CA VAL A 152 -13.32 9.88 11.95
C VAL A 152 -14.70 9.35 12.31
N PRO A 153 -15.36 9.78 13.42
CA PRO A 153 -16.68 9.27 13.79
C PRO A 153 -17.71 9.44 12.66
N SER A 154 -17.70 10.56 11.95
CA SER A 154 -18.62 10.84 10.84
C SER A 154 -18.43 9.92 9.62
N LYS A 155 -17.28 9.27 9.50
CA LYS A 155 -16.98 8.32 8.42
C LYS A 155 -17.34 6.88 8.78
N ILE A 156 -17.62 6.60 10.05
CA ILE A 156 -18.07 5.29 10.50
C ILE A 156 -19.56 5.17 10.19
N SER A 157 -19.87 4.44 9.14
CA SER A 157 -21.24 4.19 8.71
C SER A 157 -21.37 2.77 8.15
N LYS A 158 -22.57 2.20 8.22
CA LYS A 158 -22.85 0.87 7.66
C LYS A 158 -22.36 0.75 6.22
N LYS A 159 -22.68 1.73 5.36
CA LYS A 159 -22.27 1.75 3.95
C LYS A 159 -20.75 1.77 3.76
N ASN A 160 -20.03 2.55 4.59
CA ASN A 160 -18.57 2.62 4.49
C ASN A 160 -17.92 1.32 4.96
N LEU A 161 -18.47 0.70 6.01
CA LEU A 161 -18.04 -0.61 6.50
C LEU A 161 -18.30 -1.70 5.45
N GLU A 162 -19.50 -1.80 4.89
CA GLU A 162 -19.85 -2.76 3.84
C GLU A 162 -18.89 -2.69 2.66
N ASN A 163 -18.65 -1.48 2.13
CA ASN A 163 -17.75 -1.29 1.01
C ASN A 163 -16.31 -1.71 1.35
N THR A 164 -15.82 -1.32 2.54
CA THR A 164 -14.45 -1.65 2.97
C THR A 164 -14.28 -3.16 3.18
N ILE A 165 -15.22 -3.80 3.85
CA ILE A 165 -15.21 -5.24 4.11
C ILE A 165 -15.32 -6.04 2.81
N SER A 166 -16.14 -5.59 1.85
CA SER A 166 -16.23 -6.25 0.54
C SER A 166 -14.88 -6.21 -0.17
N ILE A 167 -14.23 -5.04 -0.26
CA ILE A 167 -12.91 -4.91 -0.89
C ILE A 167 -11.88 -5.83 -0.21
N ILE A 168 -11.83 -5.84 1.12
CA ILE A 168 -10.92 -6.71 1.87
C ILE A 168 -11.20 -8.18 1.56
N SER A 169 -12.47 -8.63 1.66
CA SER A 169 -12.83 -10.02 1.41
C SER A 169 -12.48 -10.46 0.00
N ASP A 170 -12.84 -9.64 -1.00
CA ASP A 170 -12.63 -9.96 -2.40
C ASP A 170 -11.14 -10.07 -2.74
N GLU A 171 -10.30 -9.16 -2.19
CA GLU A 171 -8.85 -9.22 -2.38
C GLU A 171 -8.20 -10.40 -1.67
N PHE A 172 -8.63 -10.72 -0.44
CA PHE A 172 -8.10 -11.89 0.28
C PHE A 172 -8.46 -13.20 -0.44
N GLU A 173 -9.66 -13.31 -0.98
CA GLU A 173 -10.10 -14.48 -1.73
C GLU A 173 -9.41 -14.57 -3.10
N ASN A 174 -9.37 -13.48 -3.86
CA ASN A 174 -8.90 -13.48 -5.24
C ASN A 174 -7.37 -13.48 -5.35
N THR A 175 -6.68 -12.68 -4.52
CA THR A 175 -5.23 -12.50 -4.59
C THR A 175 -4.50 -13.49 -3.69
N TRP A 176 -4.92 -13.63 -2.43
CA TRP A 176 -4.21 -14.46 -1.45
C TRP A 176 -4.81 -15.85 -1.26
N LYS A 177 -5.93 -16.15 -1.94
CA LYS A 177 -6.61 -17.45 -1.90
C LYS A 177 -7.07 -17.86 -0.50
N ILE A 178 -7.29 -16.88 0.39
CA ILE A 178 -7.86 -17.07 1.72
C ILE A 178 -9.38 -16.99 1.59
N LYS A 179 -10.06 -18.13 1.57
CA LYS A 179 -11.52 -18.21 1.45
C LYS A 179 -12.19 -17.72 2.73
N ASN A 180 -13.20 -16.85 2.58
CA ASN A 180 -13.99 -16.33 3.68
C ASN A 180 -13.12 -15.78 4.84
N PRO A 181 -12.24 -14.79 4.56
CA PRO A 181 -11.27 -14.30 5.54
C PRO A 181 -11.94 -13.80 6.82
N SER A 182 -11.32 -14.08 7.95
CA SER A 182 -11.76 -13.60 9.27
C SER A 182 -11.29 -12.15 9.47
N ILE A 183 -12.25 -11.21 9.50
CA ILE A 183 -12.00 -9.77 9.60
C ILE A 183 -12.41 -9.29 10.99
N CYS A 184 -11.45 -8.79 11.76
CA CYS A 184 -11.70 -8.27 13.10
C CYS A 184 -11.79 -6.74 13.09
N LEU A 185 -12.97 -6.18 13.43
CA LEU A 185 -13.14 -4.74 13.61
C LEU A 185 -12.59 -4.30 14.96
N LEU A 186 -11.84 -3.21 14.97
CA LEU A 186 -11.49 -2.51 16.20
C LEU A 186 -12.62 -1.56 16.59
N GLY A 187 -12.79 -1.36 17.89
CA GLY A 187 -13.63 -0.27 18.40
C GLY A 187 -13.00 1.08 18.04
N LEU A 188 -13.81 2.13 17.94
CA LEU A 188 -13.34 3.50 17.79
C LEU A 188 -12.85 4.04 19.13
N ASN A 189 -13.67 3.82 20.17
CA ASN A 189 -13.49 4.39 21.50
C ASN A 189 -12.65 3.48 22.41
N PRO A 190 -12.04 4.02 23.47
CA PRO A 190 -11.39 3.22 24.50
C PRO A 190 -12.32 2.10 25.02
N HIS A 191 -11.76 0.92 25.26
CA HIS A 191 -12.49 -0.26 25.71
C HIS A 191 -13.71 -0.63 24.84
N ALA A 192 -13.62 -0.31 23.53
CA ALA A 192 -14.72 -0.48 22.57
C ALA A 192 -16.04 0.14 23.06
N GLY A 193 -15.96 1.38 23.59
CA GLY A 193 -17.10 2.17 24.04
C GLY A 193 -17.67 1.80 25.40
N GLU A 194 -17.13 0.74 26.06
CA GLU A 194 -17.56 0.27 27.39
C GLU A 194 -19.08 0.21 27.57
N GLY A 195 -19.78 -0.41 26.62
CA GLY A 195 -21.24 -0.53 26.64
C GLY A 195 -21.99 0.79 26.42
N GLY A 196 -21.34 1.79 25.80
CA GLY A 196 -21.92 3.09 25.52
C GLY A 196 -21.56 4.17 26.53
N TYR A 197 -20.78 3.87 27.57
CA TYR A 197 -20.35 4.85 28.56
C TYR A 197 -19.23 5.79 28.06
N ILE A 198 -18.41 5.34 27.10
CA ILE A 198 -17.28 6.11 26.56
C ILE A 198 -17.51 6.50 25.09
N GLY A 199 -18.65 6.20 24.54
CA GLY A 199 -19.01 6.50 23.15
C GLY A 199 -20.11 5.57 22.68
N HIS A 200 -20.78 5.93 21.60
CA HIS A 200 -21.97 5.22 21.14
C HIS A 200 -21.77 4.51 19.81
N GLU A 201 -20.69 4.79 19.08
CA GLU A 201 -20.43 4.26 17.74
C GLU A 201 -20.37 2.72 17.71
N GLU A 202 -19.88 2.12 18.77
CA GLU A 202 -19.84 0.67 18.91
C GLU A 202 -21.25 0.08 19.03
N GLU A 203 -22.10 0.66 19.88
CA GLU A 203 -23.43 0.15 20.14
C GLU A 203 -24.40 0.47 18.99
N GLU A 204 -24.29 1.66 18.39
CA GLU A 204 -25.22 2.12 17.38
C GLU A 204 -24.84 1.66 15.96
N ILE A 205 -23.55 1.45 15.67
CA ILE A 205 -23.07 1.19 14.31
C ILE A 205 -22.28 -0.12 14.22
N LEU A 206 -21.19 -0.28 15.01
CA LEU A 206 -20.25 -1.37 14.80
C LEU A 206 -20.82 -2.74 15.18
N LYS A 207 -21.42 -2.88 16.36
CA LYS A 207 -22.06 -4.14 16.82
C LYS A 207 -23.24 -4.55 15.93
N PRO A 208 -24.21 -3.66 15.61
CA PRO A 208 -25.25 -3.98 14.66
C PRO A 208 -24.74 -4.40 13.29
N PHE A 209 -23.66 -3.74 12.81
CA PHE A 209 -23.02 -4.12 11.57
C PHE A 209 -22.43 -5.53 11.62
N VAL A 210 -21.63 -5.85 12.65
CA VAL A 210 -21.03 -7.19 12.83
C VAL A 210 -22.11 -8.27 12.88
N ASN A 211 -23.17 -8.04 13.66
CA ASN A 211 -24.28 -9.01 13.84
C ASN A 211 -25.09 -9.26 12.56
N SER A 212 -25.13 -8.28 11.65
CA SER A 212 -25.88 -8.39 10.38
C SER A 212 -25.02 -8.65 9.15
N SER A 213 -23.69 -8.71 9.30
CA SER A 213 -22.76 -8.87 8.17
C SER A 213 -22.87 -10.29 7.58
N PRO A 214 -23.00 -10.41 6.24
CA PRO A 214 -22.94 -11.70 5.57
C PRO A 214 -21.50 -12.23 5.43
N LYS A 215 -20.49 -11.40 5.70
CA LYS A 215 -19.07 -11.75 5.66
C LYS A 215 -18.62 -12.19 7.06
N ASN A 216 -17.48 -12.88 7.12
CA ASN A 216 -16.92 -13.42 8.35
C ASN A 216 -16.24 -12.29 9.19
N VAL A 217 -17.05 -11.49 9.84
CA VAL A 217 -16.67 -10.28 10.57
C VAL A 217 -16.86 -10.47 12.07
N PHE A 218 -15.89 -10.03 12.84
CA PHE A 218 -15.85 -10.15 14.30
C PHE A 218 -15.61 -8.78 14.95
N GLY A 219 -15.91 -8.69 16.25
CA GLY A 219 -15.70 -7.46 17.02
C GLY A 219 -17.02 -6.73 17.30
N PRO A 220 -16.98 -5.40 17.56
CA PRO A 220 -15.74 -4.63 17.72
C PRO A 220 -14.99 -5.06 18.99
N ILE A 221 -13.65 -5.16 18.87
CA ILE A 221 -12.78 -5.41 20.03
C ILE A 221 -11.99 -4.16 20.39
N SER A 222 -11.62 -4.04 21.66
CA SER A 222 -10.82 -2.92 22.13
C SER A 222 -9.43 -2.93 21.51
N ALA A 223 -8.94 -1.77 21.04
CA ALA A 223 -7.66 -1.67 20.36
C ALA A 223 -6.46 -2.00 21.27
N ASP A 224 -6.56 -1.76 22.58
CA ASP A 224 -5.52 -2.08 23.58
C ASP A 224 -5.30 -3.59 23.76
N THR A 225 -6.32 -4.41 23.51
CA THR A 225 -6.25 -5.87 23.60
C THR A 225 -6.28 -6.58 22.25
N ALA A 226 -6.48 -5.83 21.16
CA ALA A 226 -6.65 -6.41 19.83
C ALA A 226 -5.43 -7.17 19.33
N PHE A 227 -4.24 -6.67 19.63
CA PHE A 227 -2.99 -7.13 19.01
C PHE A 227 -2.19 -8.09 19.88
N ILE A 228 -2.84 -8.77 20.83
CA ILE A 228 -2.23 -9.88 21.55
C ILE A 228 -2.04 -11.10 20.63
N GLU A 229 -1.09 -11.96 20.93
CA GLU A 229 -0.70 -13.08 20.07
C GLU A 229 -1.89 -14.00 19.73
N GLU A 230 -2.78 -14.24 20.67
CA GLU A 230 -3.99 -15.05 20.47
C GLU A 230 -4.87 -14.47 19.35
N ASN A 231 -5.13 -13.17 19.38
CA ASN A 231 -5.96 -12.49 18.38
C ASN A 231 -5.25 -12.39 17.02
N ILE A 232 -3.94 -12.13 17.01
CA ILE A 232 -3.14 -12.09 15.77
C ILE A 232 -3.20 -13.44 15.05
N ASN A 233 -3.17 -14.54 15.78
CA ASN A 233 -3.25 -15.89 15.20
C ASN A 233 -4.68 -16.31 14.81
N LYS A 234 -5.69 -15.63 15.34
CA LYS A 234 -7.11 -15.94 15.13
C LYS A 234 -7.70 -15.27 13.90
N TYR A 235 -7.27 -14.05 13.61
CA TYR A 235 -7.86 -13.23 12.54
C TYR A 235 -6.90 -13.03 11.38
N ASP A 236 -7.42 -13.10 10.16
CA ASP A 236 -6.63 -12.88 8.94
C ASP A 236 -6.25 -11.42 8.75
N VAL A 237 -7.13 -10.50 9.18
CA VAL A 237 -6.91 -9.05 9.09
C VAL A 237 -7.70 -8.30 10.16
N PHE A 238 -7.11 -7.22 10.66
CA PHE A 238 -7.79 -6.26 11.53
C PHE A 238 -8.24 -5.04 10.71
N LEU A 239 -9.44 -4.53 10.97
CA LEU A 239 -9.90 -3.26 10.41
C LEU A 239 -9.86 -2.19 11.50
N ALA A 240 -8.88 -1.31 11.39
CA ALA A 240 -8.75 -0.14 12.26
C ALA A 240 -9.64 1.00 11.77
N MET A 241 -10.22 1.75 12.69
CA MET A 241 -11.11 2.86 12.35
C MET A 241 -10.34 4.06 11.81
N TYR A 242 -9.11 4.28 12.26
CA TYR A 242 -8.26 5.39 11.83
C TYR A 242 -6.77 5.02 11.80
N HIS A 243 -6.01 5.85 11.13
CA HIS A 243 -4.60 5.64 10.79
C HIS A 243 -3.73 5.28 12.02
N ASP A 244 -3.72 6.12 13.06
CA ASP A 244 -2.83 5.91 14.20
C ASP A 244 -3.32 4.85 15.20
N GLN A 245 -4.49 4.25 14.97
CA GLN A 245 -4.93 3.08 15.70
C GLN A 245 -4.14 1.82 15.33
N GLY A 246 -3.71 1.72 14.08
CA GLY A 246 -3.02 0.53 13.55
C GLY A 246 -1.53 0.72 13.28
N LEU A 247 -1.12 1.90 12.79
CA LEU A 247 0.24 2.10 12.31
C LEU A 247 1.34 2.00 13.38
N PRO A 248 1.18 2.56 14.58
CA PRO A 248 2.22 2.43 15.61
C PRO A 248 2.48 0.96 15.96
N VAL A 249 1.43 0.14 16.00
CA VAL A 249 1.55 -1.29 16.33
C VAL A 249 2.33 -2.02 15.25
N ILE A 250 1.92 -1.91 13.98
CA ILE A 250 2.55 -2.68 12.91
C ILE A 250 3.99 -2.23 12.62
N LYS A 251 4.32 -0.97 12.90
CA LYS A 251 5.68 -0.44 12.74
C LYS A 251 6.61 -0.82 13.90
N SER A 252 6.06 -1.16 15.08
CA SER A 252 6.84 -1.59 16.25
C SER A 252 7.13 -3.08 16.26
N MET A 253 6.44 -3.86 15.45
CA MET A 253 6.58 -5.32 15.31
C MET A 253 7.50 -5.69 14.13
#